data_a5d514c1c8d90ae6317a0d62a1b6a2a5
#
_entry.id   a5d514c1c8d90ae6317a0d62a1b6a2a5
#
_cell.length_a   1.000
_cell.length_b   1.000
_cell.length_c   1.000
_cell.angle_alpha   90.00
_cell.angle_beta   90.00
_cell.angle_gamma   90.00
#
_symmetry.space_group_name_H-M   'P 1'
#
loop_
_entity.id
_entity.type
_entity.pdbx_description
1 polymer ?
#
loop_
_entity_poly.entity_id
_entity_poly.type
_entity_poly.pdbx_seq_one_letter_code
_entity_poly.pdbx_strand_id
1 'polypeptide(L)'
;MAGNLIKDENLKVLRRVLRKEREATKPQLAEKTGLSVVTIQSLIKTLVENGEVLEGEMVQPRLGRPAITYRFHERARLALIIFMYEKNGKDTAVCEVCDLYGVSIERMEKRLKYVSVESYDDMIEEMLGKYPEIMIIALGLPVVERGGMILASDYPRLLNANLADYLEEKFHRRVLIENDVNAAVFGYAMQEEKKRTDQQYADWECADKECMEQEHADEEPAESERVNNGHTGCIAGIYMPSKYPPGAGICLDGKVQRGRNGLAGEIRLLPSSIDWEHFSYEKEAIEEYLLQTMKAFFCFYNPDRLVLYSEIVDESLFWKLEQMCENRIEKLLIPEMEIKKDLKEDFEAGMIQIALREIL
;
A
#
# COMPACT_ATOMS: atom_id res chain seq x y z
N MET A 1 9.77 15.99 27.41
CA MET A 1 8.97 15.00 26.68
C MET A 1 8.20 15.63 25.50
N ALA A 2 7.42 16.70 25.65
CA ALA A 2 6.66 17.29 24.52
C ALA A 2 7.52 17.81 23.34
N GLY A 3 8.68 18.39 23.59
CA GLY A 3 9.57 18.93 22.54
C GLY A 3 10.20 17.86 21.64
N ASN A 4 10.43 16.65 22.15
CA ASN A 4 10.94 15.53 21.33
C ASN A 4 9.85 14.97 20.42
N LEU A 5 8.61 14.84 20.90
CA LEU A 5 7.46 14.38 20.11
C LEU A 5 7.20 15.28 18.89
N ILE A 6 7.23 16.62 19.09
CA ILE A 6 7.07 17.58 17.99
C ILE A 6 8.22 17.47 16.98
N LYS A 7 9.46 17.30 17.47
CA LYS A 7 10.62 17.14 16.59
C LYS A 7 10.52 15.86 15.76
N ASP A 8 10.09 14.76 16.38
CA ASP A 8 9.92 13.46 15.69
C ASP A 8 8.82 13.52 14.62
N GLU A 9 7.70 14.17 14.91
CA GLU A 9 6.64 14.39 13.91
C GLU A 9 7.12 15.28 12.76
N ASN A 10 7.84 16.35 13.03
CA ASN A 10 8.42 17.20 11.99
C ASN A 10 9.45 16.47 11.13
N LEU A 11 10.23 15.55 11.72
CA LEU A 11 11.16 14.68 10.96
C LEU A 11 10.40 13.74 10.03
N LYS A 12 9.27 13.15 10.47
CA LYS A 12 8.43 12.31 9.62
C LYS A 12 7.85 13.09 8.43
N VAL A 13 7.33 14.30 8.69
CA VAL A 13 6.82 15.19 7.63
C VAL A 13 7.93 15.50 6.63
N LEU A 14 9.11 15.89 7.09
CA LEU A 14 10.24 16.24 6.23
C LEU A 14 10.71 15.05 5.39
N ARG A 15 10.79 13.84 5.98
CA ARG A 15 11.16 12.62 5.25
C ARG A 15 10.16 12.30 4.14
N ARG A 16 8.85 12.42 4.40
CA ARG A 16 7.80 12.21 3.40
C ARG A 16 7.93 13.18 2.22
N VAL A 17 8.17 14.46 2.52
CA VAL A 17 8.35 15.48 1.48
C VAL A 17 9.61 15.20 0.68
N LEU A 18 10.76 14.94 1.32
CA LEU A 18 12.01 14.60 0.62
C LEU A 18 11.85 13.36 -0.26
N ARG A 19 11.12 12.34 0.21
CA ARG A 19 10.83 11.15 -0.61
C ARG A 19 10.02 11.48 -1.85
N LYS A 20 9.00 12.33 -1.71
CA LYS A 20 8.14 12.75 -2.83
C LYS A 20 8.91 13.58 -3.85
N GLU A 21 9.65 14.57 -3.39
CA GLU A 21 10.36 15.53 -4.24
C GLU A 21 11.66 14.96 -4.84
N ARG A 22 12.16 13.85 -4.29
CA ARG A 22 13.45 13.26 -4.62
C ARG A 22 14.64 14.13 -4.25
N GLU A 23 14.62 15.39 -4.60
CA GLU A 23 15.64 16.39 -4.33
C GLU A 23 15.00 17.78 -4.15
N ALA A 24 15.39 18.52 -3.10
CA ALA A 24 14.85 19.85 -2.85
C ALA A 24 15.81 20.73 -2.04
N THR A 25 15.71 22.04 -2.19
CA THR A 25 16.39 23.03 -1.36
C THR A 25 15.67 23.28 -0.05
N LYS A 26 16.36 23.85 0.97
CA LYS A 26 15.72 24.22 2.25
C LYS A 26 14.49 25.14 2.10
N PRO A 27 14.50 26.18 1.24
CA PRO A 27 13.31 26.99 1.01
C PRO A 27 12.14 26.18 0.45
N GLN A 28 12.37 25.32 -0.55
CA GLN A 28 11.33 24.44 -1.11
C GLN A 28 10.78 23.47 -0.07
N LEU A 29 11.64 22.89 0.77
CA LEU A 29 11.21 22.03 1.86
C LEU A 29 10.38 22.80 2.90
N ALA A 30 10.75 24.04 3.22
CA ALA A 30 9.96 24.89 4.12
C ALA A 30 8.56 25.17 3.56
N GLU A 31 8.46 25.54 2.29
CA GLU A 31 7.20 25.78 1.58
C GLU A 31 6.31 24.53 1.61
N LYS A 32 6.86 23.38 1.21
CA LYS A 32 6.09 22.11 1.09
C LYS A 32 5.71 21.47 2.42
N THR A 33 6.49 21.71 3.49
CA THR A 33 6.19 21.18 4.83
C THR A 33 5.36 22.12 5.67
N GLY A 34 5.26 23.41 5.32
CA GLY A 34 4.69 24.45 6.16
C GLY A 34 5.57 24.82 7.37
N LEU A 35 6.79 24.30 7.45
CA LEU A 35 7.72 24.58 8.54
C LEU A 35 8.62 25.79 8.23
N SER A 36 9.10 26.48 9.28
CA SER A 36 10.05 27.58 9.08
C SER A 36 11.37 27.08 8.50
N VAL A 37 12.08 27.93 7.71
CA VAL A 37 13.40 27.62 7.16
C VAL A 37 14.41 27.28 8.27
N VAL A 38 14.29 27.93 9.44
CA VAL A 38 15.14 27.65 10.60
C VAL A 38 14.87 26.23 11.14
N THR A 39 13.61 25.84 11.22
CA THR A 39 13.22 24.48 11.62
C THR A 39 13.76 23.45 10.61
N ILE A 40 13.57 23.67 9.30
CA ILE A 40 14.11 22.82 8.25
C ILE A 40 15.63 22.70 8.35
N GLN A 41 16.34 23.81 8.58
CA GLN A 41 17.80 23.79 8.74
C GLN A 41 18.25 22.88 9.91
N SER A 42 17.56 22.94 11.05
CA SER A 42 17.86 22.08 12.20
C SER A 42 17.56 20.60 11.91
N LEU A 43 16.43 20.31 11.26
CA LEU A 43 16.03 18.94 10.94
C LEU A 43 16.94 18.32 9.89
N ILE A 44 17.24 19.03 8.79
CA ILE A 44 18.18 18.60 7.76
C ILE A 44 19.56 18.31 8.36
N LYS A 45 20.06 19.19 9.22
CA LYS A 45 21.33 18.95 9.91
C LYS A 45 21.30 17.62 10.68
N THR A 46 20.23 17.33 11.40
CA THR A 46 20.06 16.05 12.11
C THR A 46 20.05 14.87 11.14
N LEU A 47 19.36 14.96 10.00
CA LEU A 47 19.29 13.88 9.02
C LEU A 47 20.63 13.66 8.29
N VAL A 48 21.39 14.71 8.03
CA VAL A 48 22.74 14.62 7.44
C VAL A 48 23.71 13.99 8.43
N GLU A 49 23.70 14.43 9.68
CA GLU A 49 24.54 13.87 10.76
C GLU A 49 24.25 12.38 10.99
N ASN A 50 23.00 11.93 10.80
CA ASN A 50 22.60 10.53 10.87
C ASN A 50 22.90 9.74 9.59
N GLY A 51 23.40 10.37 8.52
CA GLY A 51 23.66 9.73 7.24
C GLY A 51 22.39 9.41 6.42
N GLU A 52 21.21 9.93 6.84
CA GLU A 52 19.94 9.69 6.15
C GLU A 52 19.74 10.58 4.93
N VAL A 53 20.38 11.75 4.91
CA VAL A 53 20.26 12.75 3.84
C VAL A 53 21.65 13.15 3.34
N LEU A 54 21.77 13.26 2.04
CA LEU A 54 22.99 13.72 1.36
C LEU A 54 22.79 15.16 0.88
N GLU A 55 23.85 15.97 0.96
CA GLU A 55 23.91 17.25 0.27
C GLU A 55 24.15 17.00 -1.24
N GLY A 56 23.32 17.60 -2.06
CA GLY A 56 23.40 17.55 -3.50
C GLY A 56 24.12 18.76 -4.09
N GLU A 57 23.79 19.10 -5.32
CA GLU A 57 24.43 20.20 -6.05
C GLU A 57 23.89 21.57 -5.61
N MET A 58 24.70 22.60 -5.87
CA MET A 58 24.27 23.98 -5.71
C MET A 58 23.47 24.42 -6.92
N VAL A 59 22.20 24.75 -6.71
CA VAL A 59 21.31 25.22 -7.76
C VAL A 59 21.12 26.72 -7.66
N GLN A 60 21.06 27.38 -8.83
CA GLN A 60 20.75 28.81 -8.93
C GLN A 60 19.30 28.97 -9.31
N PRO A 61 18.42 29.42 -8.38
CA PRO A 61 17.03 29.69 -8.72
C PRO A 61 16.93 30.90 -9.67
N ARG A 62 15.84 30.98 -10.45
CA ARG A 62 15.59 32.13 -11.34
C ARG A 62 15.58 33.46 -10.58
N LEU A 63 15.19 33.45 -9.32
CA LEU A 63 15.19 34.58 -8.38
C LEU A 63 15.71 34.09 -7.04
N GLY A 64 16.80 34.68 -6.51
CA GLY A 64 17.33 34.36 -5.18
C GLY A 64 18.82 34.00 -5.18
N ARG A 65 19.33 33.64 -3.98
CA ARG A 65 20.73 33.20 -3.80
C ARG A 65 20.86 31.72 -4.15
N PRO A 66 22.04 31.28 -4.62
CA PRO A 66 22.34 29.86 -4.80
C PRO A 66 22.00 29.08 -3.52
N ALA A 67 21.41 27.91 -3.69
CA ALA A 67 21.01 27.03 -2.59
C ALA A 67 21.46 25.60 -2.87
N ILE A 68 21.89 24.91 -1.81
CA ILE A 68 22.23 23.49 -1.86
C ILE A 68 20.96 22.67 -1.86
N THR A 69 20.89 21.64 -2.69
CA THR A 69 19.84 20.64 -2.69
C THR A 69 20.13 19.54 -1.64
N TYR A 70 19.08 18.84 -1.24
CA TYR A 70 19.12 17.74 -0.29
C TYR A 70 18.30 16.58 -0.85
N ARG A 71 18.83 15.36 -0.75
CA ARG A 71 18.16 14.13 -1.16
C ARG A 71 18.37 13.02 -0.15
N PHE A 72 17.49 12.03 -0.11
CA PHE A 72 17.74 10.86 0.71
C PHE A 72 18.99 10.10 0.26
N HIS A 73 19.71 9.58 1.24
CA HIS A 73 20.59 8.44 1.03
C HIS A 73 19.67 7.20 1.00
N GLU A 74 19.29 6.76 -0.20
CA GLU A 74 18.27 5.76 -0.44
C GLU A 74 18.51 4.44 0.30
N ARG A 75 19.78 4.13 0.60
CA ARG A 75 20.20 2.89 1.28
C ARG A 75 20.53 3.08 2.75
N ALA A 76 20.34 4.26 3.33
CA ALA A 76 20.59 4.49 4.75
C ALA A 76 19.67 3.68 5.67
N ARG A 77 18.50 3.31 5.17
CA ARG A 77 17.53 2.45 5.83
C ARG A 77 16.88 1.57 4.79
N LEU A 78 16.74 0.29 5.10
CA LEU A 78 16.15 -0.69 4.20
C LEU A 78 14.97 -1.37 4.86
N ALA A 79 14.05 -1.86 4.04
CA ALA A 79 12.96 -2.72 4.46
C ALA A 79 13.16 -4.13 3.90
N LEU A 80 12.95 -5.14 4.72
CA LEU A 80 12.85 -6.53 4.30
C LEU A 80 11.38 -6.91 4.19
N ILE A 81 10.95 -7.26 2.97
CA ILE A 81 9.59 -7.64 2.67
C ILE A 81 9.54 -9.14 2.45
N ILE A 82 8.66 -9.83 3.15
CA ILE A 82 8.42 -11.25 2.94
C ILE A 82 6.95 -11.44 2.62
N PHE A 83 6.65 -12.10 1.53
CA PHE A 83 5.29 -12.44 1.16
C PHE A 83 5.23 -13.84 0.54
N MET A 84 4.04 -14.43 0.58
CA MET A 84 3.83 -15.77 0.11
C MET A 84 2.82 -15.83 -1.03
N TYR A 85 3.07 -16.71 -1.96
CA TYR A 85 2.12 -17.05 -3.00
C TYR A 85 2.26 -18.53 -3.42
N GLU A 86 1.21 -19.07 -4.01
CA GLU A 86 1.28 -20.40 -4.61
C GLU A 86 1.94 -20.35 -5.99
N LYS A 87 2.96 -21.18 -6.20
CA LYS A 87 3.61 -21.34 -7.50
C LYS A 87 3.65 -22.82 -7.87
N ASN A 88 2.89 -23.20 -8.91
CA ASN A 88 2.79 -24.60 -9.36
C ASN A 88 2.34 -25.57 -8.24
N GLY A 89 1.34 -25.20 -7.47
CA GLY A 89 0.77 -26.00 -6.39
C GLY A 89 1.66 -26.10 -5.14
N LYS A 90 2.61 -25.17 -4.97
CA LYS A 90 3.52 -25.14 -3.81
C LYS A 90 3.63 -23.75 -3.24
N ASP A 91 3.57 -23.68 -1.92
CA ASP A 91 3.84 -22.46 -1.19
C ASP A 91 5.26 -21.97 -1.47
N THR A 92 5.37 -20.73 -1.91
CA THR A 92 6.63 -20.08 -2.22
C THR A 92 6.71 -18.79 -1.42
N ALA A 93 7.71 -18.68 -0.56
CA ALA A 93 8.05 -17.42 0.10
C ALA A 93 8.97 -16.61 -0.79
N VAL A 94 8.68 -15.33 -0.92
CA VAL A 94 9.56 -14.33 -1.52
C VAL A 94 10.09 -13.44 -0.43
N CYS A 95 11.38 -13.18 -0.48
CA CYS A 95 12.06 -12.29 0.43
C CYS A 95 12.77 -11.22 -0.40
N GLU A 96 12.46 -9.95 -0.15
CA GLU A 96 12.91 -8.84 -0.97
C GLU A 96 13.40 -7.68 -0.09
N VAL A 97 14.59 -7.17 -0.38
CA VAL A 97 15.15 -5.99 0.26
C VAL A 97 14.86 -4.77 -0.59
N CYS A 98 14.22 -3.77 -0.01
CA CYS A 98 13.87 -2.53 -0.69
C CYS A 98 14.54 -1.33 -0.04
N ASP A 99 14.94 -0.35 -0.86
CA ASP A 99 15.41 0.96 -0.41
C ASP A 99 14.25 1.89 0.02
N LEU A 100 14.58 3.10 0.46
CA LEU A 100 13.60 4.12 0.89
C LEU A 100 12.66 4.61 -0.23
N TYR A 101 12.96 4.32 -1.48
CA TYR A 101 12.08 4.60 -2.63
C TYR A 101 11.22 3.41 -3.04
N GLY A 102 11.41 2.24 -2.39
CA GLY A 102 10.73 1.00 -2.74
C GLY A 102 11.36 0.29 -3.94
N VAL A 103 12.59 0.65 -4.29
CA VAL A 103 13.33 -0.05 -5.34
C VAL A 103 13.93 -1.33 -4.78
N SER A 104 13.68 -2.43 -5.45
CA SER A 104 14.23 -3.75 -5.11
C SER A 104 15.75 -3.76 -5.27
N ILE A 105 16.45 -4.15 -4.21
CA ILE A 105 17.92 -4.28 -4.19
C ILE A 105 18.32 -5.73 -4.41
N GLU A 106 17.68 -6.63 -3.69
CA GLU A 106 17.89 -8.08 -3.79
C GLU A 106 16.57 -8.81 -3.53
N ARG A 107 16.34 -9.89 -4.28
CA ARG A 107 15.16 -10.72 -4.18
C ARG A 107 15.54 -12.19 -4.24
N MET A 108 14.97 -12.99 -3.34
CA MET A 108 15.10 -14.45 -3.34
C MET A 108 13.75 -15.12 -3.21
N GLU A 109 13.63 -16.34 -3.74
CA GLU A 109 12.44 -17.18 -3.65
C GLU A 109 12.81 -18.52 -3.02
N LYS A 110 11.99 -19.01 -2.07
CA LYS A 110 12.16 -20.31 -1.43
C LYS A 110 10.85 -21.08 -1.43
N ARG A 111 10.86 -22.29 -1.96
CA ARG A 111 9.71 -23.20 -1.85
C ARG A 111 9.66 -23.78 -0.44
N LEU A 112 8.49 -23.70 0.17
CA LEU A 112 8.25 -24.24 1.50
C LEU A 112 7.52 -25.60 1.40
N LYS A 113 7.90 -26.55 2.25
CA LYS A 113 7.18 -27.81 2.40
C LYS A 113 5.98 -27.67 3.34
N TYR A 114 6.10 -26.79 4.28
CA TYR A 114 5.11 -26.39 5.27
C TYR A 114 5.44 -24.98 5.73
N VAL A 115 4.45 -24.30 6.25
CA VAL A 115 4.60 -22.94 6.78
C VAL A 115 4.50 -22.99 8.29
N SER A 116 5.54 -22.54 8.98
CA SER A 116 5.65 -22.41 10.44
C SER A 116 6.37 -21.11 10.76
N VAL A 117 6.49 -20.77 12.03
CA VAL A 117 7.18 -19.55 12.47
C VAL A 117 8.65 -19.50 12.04
N GLU A 118 9.31 -20.66 11.94
CA GLU A 118 10.73 -20.78 11.56
C GLU A 118 10.95 -20.82 10.04
N SER A 119 9.89 -20.83 9.25
CA SER A 119 9.99 -21.02 7.79
C SER A 119 10.77 -19.93 7.07
N TYR A 120 10.87 -18.77 7.68
CA TYR A 120 11.49 -17.57 7.12
C TYR A 120 12.91 -17.32 7.63
N ASP A 121 13.35 -18.04 8.65
CA ASP A 121 14.57 -17.77 9.42
C ASP A 121 15.82 -17.67 8.54
N ASP A 122 16.10 -18.71 7.73
CA ASP A 122 17.29 -18.74 6.88
C ASP A 122 17.33 -17.55 5.90
N MET A 123 16.16 -17.18 5.34
CA MET A 123 16.05 -16.05 4.39
C MET A 123 16.30 -14.72 5.09
N ILE A 124 15.76 -14.57 6.28
CA ILE A 124 15.96 -13.35 7.10
C ILE A 124 17.42 -13.25 7.55
N GLU A 125 18.01 -14.34 8.04
CA GLU A 125 19.43 -14.37 8.45
C GLU A 125 20.36 -14.00 7.29
N GLU A 126 20.13 -14.56 6.11
CA GLU A 126 20.92 -14.25 4.92
C GLU A 126 20.84 -12.76 4.55
N MET A 127 19.60 -12.20 4.51
CA MET A 127 19.41 -10.81 4.12
C MET A 127 19.95 -9.84 5.16
N LEU A 128 19.74 -10.11 6.47
CA LEU A 128 20.31 -9.27 7.53
C LEU A 128 21.85 -9.33 7.58
N GLY A 129 22.44 -10.47 7.22
CA GLY A 129 23.89 -10.62 7.11
C GLY A 129 24.48 -9.79 5.97
N LYS A 130 23.76 -9.63 4.85
CA LYS A 130 24.19 -8.82 3.70
C LYS A 130 23.85 -7.33 3.87
N TYR A 131 22.74 -7.02 4.51
CA TYR A 131 22.16 -5.67 4.62
C TYR A 131 21.84 -5.32 6.09
N PRO A 132 22.85 -4.95 6.88
CA PRO A 132 22.63 -4.58 8.29
C PRO A 132 21.76 -3.32 8.47
N GLU A 133 21.56 -2.53 7.41
CA GLU A 133 20.70 -1.33 7.36
C GLU A 133 19.20 -1.65 7.35
N ILE A 134 18.82 -2.93 7.28
CA ILE A 134 17.43 -3.35 7.38
C ILE A 134 16.87 -2.98 8.75
N MET A 135 15.85 -2.11 8.76
CA MET A 135 15.24 -1.57 9.98
C MET A 135 13.95 -2.29 10.36
N ILE A 136 13.30 -2.91 9.39
CA ILE A 136 11.98 -3.53 9.56
C ILE A 136 11.88 -4.80 8.71
N ILE A 137 11.14 -5.78 9.24
CA ILE A 137 10.74 -7.00 8.53
C ILE A 137 9.22 -6.93 8.40
N ALA A 138 8.69 -6.90 7.18
CA ALA A 138 7.27 -6.88 6.91
C ALA A 138 6.84 -8.18 6.22
N LEU A 139 5.89 -8.90 6.84
CA LEU A 139 5.36 -10.16 6.32
C LEU A 139 3.94 -9.97 5.82
N GLY A 140 3.70 -10.30 4.55
CA GLY A 140 2.39 -10.41 3.94
C GLY A 140 1.95 -11.87 3.89
N LEU A 141 0.86 -12.20 4.57
CA LEU A 141 0.39 -13.58 4.74
C LEU A 141 -1.14 -13.68 4.66
N PRO A 142 -1.71 -14.80 4.16
CA PRO A 142 -3.15 -15.04 4.21
C PRO A 142 -3.59 -15.43 5.63
N VAL A 143 -3.61 -14.47 6.53
CA VAL A 143 -3.88 -14.69 7.95
C VAL A 143 -4.77 -13.59 8.54
N VAL A 144 -5.51 -13.92 9.60
CA VAL A 144 -6.08 -12.94 10.51
C VAL A 144 -5.11 -12.77 11.68
N GLU A 145 -4.58 -11.59 11.83
CA GLU A 145 -3.57 -11.26 12.85
C GLU A 145 -4.10 -10.20 13.81
N ARG A 146 -3.66 -10.27 15.07
CA ARG A 146 -3.88 -9.22 16.08
C ARG A 146 -2.74 -9.17 17.06
N GLY A 147 -2.00 -8.05 17.07
CA GLY A 147 -0.89 -7.83 17.99
C GLY A 147 0.23 -8.87 17.85
N GLY A 148 0.53 -9.29 16.62
CA GLY A 148 1.55 -10.28 16.30
C GLY A 148 1.08 -11.73 16.36
N MET A 149 -0.08 -11.99 16.98
CA MET A 149 -0.63 -13.32 17.12
C MET A 149 -1.54 -13.70 15.94
N ILE A 150 -1.33 -14.86 15.36
CA ILE A 150 -2.13 -15.40 14.27
C ILE A 150 -3.40 -16.05 14.82
N LEU A 151 -4.56 -15.45 14.58
CA LEU A 151 -5.86 -15.91 15.09
C LEU A 151 -6.57 -16.85 14.14
N ALA A 152 -6.37 -16.70 12.83
CA ALA A 152 -6.87 -17.59 11.80
C ALA A 152 -5.87 -17.68 10.65
N SER A 153 -5.73 -18.85 10.06
CA SER A 153 -4.81 -19.11 8.95
C SER A 153 -5.15 -20.45 8.30
N ASP A 154 -4.92 -20.54 7.01
CA ASP A 154 -4.93 -21.81 6.29
C ASP A 154 -3.67 -22.65 6.56
N TYR A 155 -2.72 -22.09 7.33
CA TYR A 155 -1.50 -22.77 7.78
C TYR A 155 -1.62 -23.21 9.25
N PRO A 156 -1.95 -24.49 9.52
CA PRO A 156 -2.24 -24.96 10.89
C PRO A 156 -1.11 -24.71 11.90
N ARG A 157 0.15 -24.68 11.43
CA ARG A 157 1.32 -24.47 12.30
C ARG A 157 1.54 -23.00 12.70
N LEU A 158 0.87 -22.07 12.05
CA LEU A 158 0.89 -20.66 12.42
C LEU A 158 -0.25 -20.31 13.40
N LEU A 159 -1.29 -21.15 13.48
CA LEU A 159 -2.46 -20.85 14.32
C LEU A 159 -2.06 -20.74 15.80
N ASN A 160 -2.48 -19.66 16.44
CA ASN A 160 -2.15 -19.29 17.81
C ASN A 160 -0.65 -19.06 18.09
N ALA A 161 0.18 -18.93 17.05
CA ALA A 161 1.57 -18.51 17.20
C ALA A 161 1.65 -16.98 17.25
N ASN A 162 2.53 -16.46 18.11
CA ASN A 162 2.92 -15.05 18.06
C ASN A 162 4.14 -14.93 17.14
N LEU A 163 3.89 -14.80 15.85
CA LEU A 163 4.91 -14.75 14.81
C LEU A 163 5.74 -13.46 14.90
N ALA A 164 5.11 -12.33 15.24
CA ALA A 164 5.84 -11.07 15.36
C ALA A 164 6.85 -11.13 16.51
N ASP A 165 6.43 -11.49 17.72
CA ASP A 165 7.32 -11.58 18.88
C ASP A 165 8.46 -12.56 18.61
N TYR A 166 8.18 -13.75 18.02
CA TYR A 166 9.20 -14.71 17.67
C TYR A 166 10.31 -14.12 16.80
N LEU A 167 9.92 -13.41 15.74
CA LEU A 167 10.88 -12.81 14.80
C LEU A 167 11.58 -11.59 15.39
N GLU A 168 10.88 -10.76 16.18
CA GLU A 168 11.46 -9.59 16.85
C GLU A 168 12.52 -10.02 17.89
N GLU A 169 12.22 -11.03 18.70
CA GLU A 169 13.14 -11.57 19.69
C GLU A 169 14.38 -12.18 19.03
N LYS A 170 14.19 -12.93 17.92
CA LYS A 170 15.27 -13.61 17.24
C LYS A 170 16.18 -12.67 16.47
N PHE A 171 15.60 -11.72 15.72
CA PHE A 171 16.36 -10.91 14.76
C PHE A 171 16.63 -9.47 15.24
N HIS A 172 16.08 -9.07 16.36
CA HIS A 172 16.21 -7.73 16.92
C HIS A 172 15.86 -6.62 15.92
N ARG A 173 14.81 -6.86 15.15
CA ARG A 173 14.22 -5.93 14.18
C ARG A 173 12.72 -5.82 14.42
N ARG A 174 12.17 -4.65 14.17
CA ARG A 174 10.72 -4.45 14.20
C ARG A 174 10.06 -5.32 13.16
N VAL A 175 8.95 -5.98 13.52
CA VAL A 175 8.19 -6.86 12.65
C VAL A 175 6.78 -6.32 12.45
N LEU A 176 6.31 -6.40 11.20
CA LEU A 176 4.95 -6.12 10.78
C LEU A 176 4.36 -7.34 10.11
N ILE A 177 3.11 -7.63 10.41
CA ILE A 177 2.33 -8.64 9.69
C ILE A 177 1.10 -7.97 9.10
N GLU A 178 0.83 -8.22 7.82
CA GLU A 178 -0.37 -7.76 7.16
C GLU A 178 -1.03 -8.90 6.37
N ASN A 179 -2.36 -8.85 6.31
CA ASN A 179 -3.12 -9.76 5.46
C ASN A 179 -2.86 -9.45 3.97
N ASP A 180 -2.79 -10.48 3.14
CA ASP A 180 -2.48 -10.40 1.71
C ASP A 180 -3.47 -9.54 0.93
N VAL A 181 -4.78 -9.74 1.15
CA VAL A 181 -5.83 -8.97 0.46
C VAL A 181 -5.84 -7.51 0.91
N ASN A 182 -5.66 -7.28 2.22
CA ASN A 182 -5.53 -5.93 2.77
C ASN A 182 -4.34 -5.18 2.16
N ALA A 183 -3.19 -5.84 2.07
CA ALA A 183 -2.00 -5.27 1.45
C ALA A 183 -2.22 -5.01 -0.04
N ALA A 184 -2.87 -5.93 -0.78
CA ALA A 184 -3.16 -5.74 -2.19
C ALA A 184 -4.08 -4.54 -2.43
N VAL A 185 -5.17 -4.42 -1.69
CA VAL A 185 -6.09 -3.28 -1.81
C VAL A 185 -5.41 -1.96 -1.45
N PHE A 186 -4.52 -1.99 -0.46
CA PHE A 186 -3.73 -0.83 -0.11
C PHE A 186 -2.74 -0.45 -1.23
N GLY A 187 -2.06 -1.43 -1.82
CA GLY A 187 -1.14 -1.22 -2.94
C GLY A 187 -1.86 -0.63 -4.16
N TYR A 188 -3.02 -1.19 -4.50
CA TYR A 188 -3.88 -0.66 -5.55
C TYR A 188 -4.28 0.80 -5.28
N ALA A 189 -4.73 1.11 -4.06
CA ALA A 189 -5.11 2.47 -3.68
C ALA A 189 -3.95 3.47 -3.83
N MET A 190 -2.73 3.08 -3.46
CA MET A 190 -1.54 3.94 -3.59
C MET A 190 -1.12 4.15 -5.04
N GLN A 191 -1.30 3.15 -5.90
CA GLN A 191 -1.04 3.30 -7.34
C GLN A 191 -2.05 4.23 -7.99
N GLU A 192 -3.33 4.12 -7.64
CA GLU A 192 -4.38 5.00 -8.16
C GLU A 192 -4.21 6.45 -7.68
N GLU A 193 -3.80 6.67 -6.44
CA GLU A 193 -3.45 8.00 -5.94
C GLU A 193 -2.28 8.61 -6.73
N LYS A 194 -1.26 7.82 -7.01
CA LYS A 194 -0.12 8.26 -7.81
C LYS A 194 -0.54 8.63 -9.23
N LYS A 195 -1.32 7.79 -9.91
CA LYS A 195 -1.82 8.08 -11.26
C LYS A 195 -2.62 9.39 -11.30
N ARG A 196 -3.51 9.60 -10.32
CA ARG A 196 -4.28 10.86 -10.21
C ARG A 196 -3.38 12.09 -10.02
N THR A 197 -2.39 11.96 -9.15
CA THR A 197 -1.44 13.05 -8.90
C THR A 197 -0.62 13.37 -10.14
N ASP A 198 -0.09 12.35 -10.83
CA ASP A 198 0.71 12.51 -12.05
C ASP A 198 -0.14 13.14 -13.19
N GLN A 199 -1.42 12.76 -13.31
CA GLN A 199 -2.34 13.34 -14.28
C GLN A 199 -2.62 14.82 -13.97
N GLN A 200 -2.90 15.18 -12.72
CA GLN A 200 -3.12 16.59 -12.34
C GLN A 200 -1.91 17.47 -12.66
N TYR A 201 -0.69 16.97 -12.47
CA TYR A 201 0.52 17.70 -12.84
C TYR A 201 0.64 17.87 -14.37
N ALA A 202 0.33 16.82 -15.14
CA ALA A 202 0.34 16.91 -16.61
C ALA A 202 -0.69 17.90 -17.13
N ASP A 203 -1.90 17.88 -16.58
CA ASP A 203 -2.98 18.80 -16.96
C ASP A 203 -2.63 20.26 -16.61
N TRP A 204 -1.97 20.48 -15.46
CA TRP A 204 -1.51 21.81 -15.05
C TRP A 204 -0.37 22.35 -15.97
N GLU A 205 0.60 21.49 -16.31
CA GLU A 205 1.64 21.85 -17.28
C GLU A 205 1.08 22.17 -18.69
N CYS A 206 -0.01 21.51 -19.09
CA CYS A 206 -0.70 21.82 -20.34
C CYS A 206 -1.43 23.16 -20.26
N ALA A 207 -2.15 23.41 -19.16
CA ALA A 207 -2.87 24.68 -18.95
C ALA A 207 -1.92 25.89 -18.89
N ASP A 208 -0.76 25.77 -18.23
CA ASP A 208 0.27 26.82 -18.22
C ASP A 208 0.84 27.13 -19.60
N LYS A 209 0.96 26.11 -20.47
CA LYS A 209 1.43 26.32 -21.86
C LYS A 209 0.37 26.99 -22.73
N GLU A 210 -0.91 26.63 -22.56
CA GLU A 210 -2.02 27.25 -23.29
C GLU A 210 -2.31 28.69 -22.81
N CYS A 211 -2.14 28.98 -21.49
CA CYS A 211 -2.25 30.35 -20.97
C CYS A 211 -1.12 31.27 -21.44
N MET A 212 0.08 30.75 -21.80
CA MET A 212 1.13 31.58 -22.36
C MET A 212 0.88 31.98 -23.83
N GLU A 213 -0.05 31.33 -24.52
CA GLU A 213 -0.43 31.66 -25.91
C GLU A 213 -1.69 32.54 -26.02
N GLN A 214 -2.42 32.80 -24.93
CA GLN A 214 -3.61 33.64 -24.90
C GLN A 214 -3.48 34.76 -23.88
N GLU A 215 -2.90 35.87 -24.26
CA GLU A 215 -3.13 37.16 -23.58
C GLU A 215 -4.57 37.62 -23.90
N HIS A 216 -5.34 37.90 -22.86
CA HIS A 216 -6.70 38.47 -22.78
C HIS A 216 -7.88 37.48 -22.78
N ALA A 217 -8.34 37.18 -21.56
CA ALA A 217 -9.78 37.26 -21.20
C ALA A 217 -9.92 37.15 -19.68
N ASP A 218 -10.44 38.22 -19.07
CA ASP A 218 -10.90 38.24 -17.68
C ASP A 218 -12.17 37.37 -17.56
N GLU A 219 -12.05 36.13 -17.14
CA GLU A 219 -13.17 35.35 -16.62
C GLU A 219 -12.70 34.67 -15.31
N GLU A 220 -13.37 35.06 -14.22
CA GLU A 220 -13.21 34.39 -12.92
C GLU A 220 -13.51 32.90 -13.06
N PRO A 221 -12.65 31.98 -12.54
CA PRO A 221 -12.92 30.57 -12.63
C PRO A 221 -14.18 30.22 -11.82
N ALA A 222 -15.07 29.46 -12.44
CA ALA A 222 -16.29 28.97 -11.82
C ALA A 222 -15.98 28.11 -10.58
N GLU A 223 -16.77 28.29 -9.51
CA GLU A 223 -16.68 27.59 -8.19
C GLU A 223 -16.85 26.06 -8.21
N SER A 224 -16.54 25.35 -9.28
CA SER A 224 -16.75 23.92 -9.42
C SER A 224 -15.49 23.05 -9.22
N GLU A 225 -14.32 23.63 -9.05
CA GLU A 225 -13.13 22.88 -8.67
C GLU A 225 -12.96 22.85 -7.15
N ARG A 226 -13.76 22.03 -6.47
CA ARG A 226 -13.39 21.57 -5.13
C ARG A 226 -12.09 20.82 -5.28
N VAL A 227 -10.99 21.50 -4.95
CA VAL A 227 -9.68 20.91 -4.72
C VAL A 227 -9.89 19.70 -3.79
N ASN A 228 -9.80 18.53 -4.35
CA ASN A 228 -9.94 17.28 -3.61
C ASN A 228 -8.65 17.14 -2.79
N ASN A 229 -8.66 17.68 -1.58
CA ASN A 229 -7.55 17.65 -0.63
C ASN A 229 -7.19 16.20 -0.33
N GLY A 230 -6.29 15.59 -1.14
CA GLY A 230 -5.52 14.43 -0.74
C GLY A 230 -6.29 13.17 -0.27
N HIS A 231 -7.58 13.06 -0.56
CA HIS A 231 -8.37 11.89 -0.21
C HIS A 231 -8.18 10.80 -1.27
N THR A 232 -7.60 9.69 -0.88
CA THR A 232 -7.50 8.48 -1.72
C THR A 232 -8.85 7.84 -2.00
N GLY A 233 -9.90 8.34 -1.36
CA GLY A 233 -11.26 7.79 -1.46
C GLY A 233 -11.41 6.45 -0.76
N CYS A 234 -12.48 5.73 -1.10
CA CYS A 234 -12.76 4.39 -0.61
C CYS A 234 -12.52 3.36 -1.73
N ILE A 235 -11.56 2.47 -1.53
CA ILE A 235 -11.26 1.36 -2.44
C ILE A 235 -11.64 0.05 -1.75
N ALA A 236 -12.47 -0.75 -2.40
CA ALA A 236 -12.79 -2.10 -1.97
C ALA A 236 -12.13 -3.13 -2.91
N GLY A 237 -11.62 -4.23 -2.36
CA GLY A 237 -11.10 -5.34 -3.14
C GLY A 237 -11.69 -6.66 -2.68
N ILE A 238 -12.03 -7.52 -3.61
CA ILE A 238 -12.49 -8.88 -3.37
C ILE A 238 -11.48 -9.82 -4.00
N TYR A 239 -10.98 -10.77 -3.24
CA TYR A 239 -10.14 -11.85 -3.73
C TYR A 239 -10.93 -13.16 -3.77
N MET A 240 -11.08 -13.71 -4.96
CA MET A 240 -11.80 -14.95 -5.21
C MET A 240 -10.88 -15.98 -5.88
N PRO A 241 -10.05 -16.70 -5.09
CA PRO A 241 -9.13 -17.71 -5.60
C PRO A 241 -9.84 -19.02 -5.93
N SER A 242 -9.16 -19.92 -6.65
CA SER A 242 -9.69 -21.23 -7.03
C SER A 242 -9.61 -22.30 -5.93
N LYS A 243 -8.72 -22.10 -4.92
CA LYS A 243 -8.36 -23.14 -3.95
C LYS A 243 -8.46 -22.75 -2.49
N TYR A 244 -8.73 -21.50 -2.21
CA TYR A 244 -8.85 -20.96 -0.86
C TYR A 244 -10.16 -20.20 -0.71
N PRO A 245 -10.67 -20.05 0.53
CA PRO A 245 -11.83 -19.22 0.77
C PRO A 245 -11.60 -17.77 0.29
N PRO A 246 -12.68 -17.07 -0.15
CA PRO A 246 -12.55 -15.70 -0.57
C PRO A 246 -12.26 -14.77 0.60
N GLY A 247 -11.51 -13.72 0.30
CA GLY A 247 -11.21 -12.62 1.21
C GLY A 247 -11.56 -11.28 0.59
N ALA A 248 -11.62 -10.25 1.41
CA ALA A 248 -11.78 -8.89 0.92
C ALA A 248 -10.95 -7.91 1.76
N GLY A 249 -10.70 -6.74 1.20
CA GLY A 249 -10.03 -5.65 1.89
C GLY A 249 -10.71 -4.32 1.57
N ILE A 250 -10.54 -3.35 2.45
CA ILE A 250 -11.03 -2.00 2.28
C ILE A 250 -9.94 -1.02 2.66
N CYS A 251 -9.65 -0.10 1.76
CA CYS A 251 -8.79 1.04 2.00
C CYS A 251 -9.65 2.31 1.98
N LEU A 252 -9.77 2.98 3.11
CA LEU A 252 -10.49 4.24 3.26
C LEU A 252 -9.49 5.33 3.60
N ASP A 253 -9.42 6.37 2.76
CA ASP A 253 -8.48 7.48 2.91
C ASP A 253 -7.04 7.04 3.16
N GLY A 254 -6.57 6.08 2.37
CA GLY A 254 -5.21 5.53 2.47
C GLY A 254 -4.94 4.71 3.72
N LYS A 255 -5.99 4.22 4.40
CA LYS A 255 -5.89 3.37 5.59
C LYS A 255 -6.68 2.08 5.41
N VAL A 256 -6.02 0.97 5.63
CA VAL A 256 -6.67 -0.35 5.64
C VAL A 256 -7.63 -0.47 6.82
N GLN A 257 -8.85 -0.93 6.55
CA GLN A 257 -9.90 -1.14 7.54
C GLN A 257 -9.89 -2.57 8.06
N ARG A 258 -9.12 -2.86 9.11
CA ARG A 258 -8.98 -4.21 9.68
C ARG A 258 -10.10 -4.59 10.65
N GLY A 259 -10.91 -3.61 11.06
CA GLY A 259 -11.87 -3.79 12.17
C GLY A 259 -11.15 -3.95 13.51
N ARG A 260 -11.94 -4.22 14.58
CA ARG A 260 -11.41 -4.30 15.96
C ARG A 260 -10.43 -5.46 16.17
N ASN A 261 -10.67 -6.59 15.52
CA ASN A 261 -9.95 -7.85 15.77
C ASN A 261 -9.29 -8.41 14.50
N GLY A 262 -9.11 -7.60 13.43
CA GLY A 262 -8.58 -8.07 12.16
C GLY A 262 -9.56 -8.88 11.31
N LEU A 263 -10.83 -8.99 11.71
CA LEU A 263 -11.83 -9.85 11.04
C LEU A 263 -12.52 -9.15 9.85
N ALA A 264 -12.33 -7.86 9.66
CA ALA A 264 -12.93 -7.16 8.52
C ALA A 264 -12.37 -7.73 7.21
N GLY A 265 -13.25 -8.06 6.28
CA GLY A 265 -12.86 -8.67 5.01
C GLY A 265 -12.97 -10.20 4.95
N GLU A 266 -13.25 -10.89 6.07
CA GLU A 266 -13.49 -12.35 6.08
C GLU A 266 -14.86 -12.68 5.46
N ILE A 267 -15.03 -12.40 4.18
CA ILE A 267 -16.29 -12.55 3.45
C ILE A 267 -16.77 -13.99 3.35
N ARG A 268 -15.88 -15.00 3.53
CA ARG A 268 -16.28 -16.41 3.64
C ARG A 268 -17.32 -16.67 4.74
N LEU A 269 -17.43 -15.77 5.70
CA LEU A 269 -18.44 -15.84 6.79
C LEU A 269 -19.81 -15.32 6.35
N LEU A 270 -19.93 -14.71 5.18
CA LEU A 270 -21.24 -14.30 4.64
C LEU A 270 -22.09 -15.54 4.31
N PRO A 271 -23.40 -15.45 4.48
CA PRO A 271 -24.30 -16.54 4.12
C PRO A 271 -24.12 -16.94 2.64
N SER A 272 -23.87 -18.21 2.39
CA SER A 272 -23.79 -18.75 1.03
C SER A 272 -24.14 -20.23 1.03
N SER A 273 -24.47 -20.79 -0.15
CA SER A 273 -24.64 -22.22 -0.37
C SER A 273 -23.32 -22.93 -0.68
N ILE A 274 -22.20 -22.20 -0.70
CA ILE A 274 -20.90 -22.71 -1.09
C ILE A 274 -20.22 -23.36 0.12
N ASP A 275 -19.72 -24.57 -0.08
CA ASP A 275 -18.86 -25.25 0.87
C ASP A 275 -17.40 -24.85 0.61
N TRP A 276 -16.92 -23.86 1.40
CA TRP A 276 -15.56 -23.36 1.32
C TRP A 276 -14.49 -24.35 1.84
N GLU A 277 -14.90 -25.41 2.54
CA GLU A 277 -13.93 -26.44 3.02
C GLU A 277 -13.55 -27.42 1.90
N HIS A 278 -14.51 -27.76 1.03
CA HIS A 278 -14.28 -28.73 -0.04
C HIS A 278 -14.18 -28.09 -1.45
N PHE A 279 -14.33 -26.75 -1.55
CA PHE A 279 -14.27 -26.00 -2.82
C PHE A 279 -15.13 -26.60 -3.94
N SER A 280 -16.27 -27.16 -3.55
CA SER A 280 -17.26 -27.71 -4.47
C SER A 280 -18.38 -26.69 -4.66
N TYR A 281 -18.42 -26.06 -5.81
CA TYR A 281 -19.43 -25.06 -6.15
C TYR A 281 -19.81 -25.09 -7.61
N GLU A 282 -21.08 -24.80 -7.87
CA GLU A 282 -21.60 -24.52 -9.21
C GLU A 282 -21.25 -23.09 -9.61
N LYS A 283 -21.09 -22.84 -10.92
CA LYS A 283 -20.77 -21.50 -11.44
C LYS A 283 -21.81 -20.45 -11.01
N GLU A 284 -23.06 -20.83 -10.98
CA GLU A 284 -24.19 -20.00 -10.57
C GLU A 284 -24.10 -19.59 -9.08
N ALA A 285 -23.59 -20.48 -8.24
CA ALA A 285 -23.39 -20.18 -6.82
C ALA A 285 -22.30 -19.11 -6.60
N ILE A 286 -21.23 -19.17 -7.38
CA ILE A 286 -20.18 -18.13 -7.37
C ILE A 286 -20.73 -16.79 -7.85
N GLU A 287 -21.51 -16.80 -8.94
CA GLU A 287 -22.14 -15.60 -9.48
C GLU A 287 -23.04 -14.92 -8.42
N GLU A 288 -23.94 -15.70 -7.80
CA GLU A 288 -24.83 -15.19 -6.75
C GLU A 288 -24.04 -14.66 -5.56
N TYR A 289 -23.03 -15.40 -5.09
CA TYR A 289 -22.18 -15.01 -3.98
C TYR A 289 -21.45 -13.71 -4.23
N LEU A 290 -20.81 -13.57 -5.39
CA LEU A 290 -20.08 -12.35 -5.77
C LEU A 290 -21.04 -11.17 -5.89
N LEU A 291 -22.21 -11.35 -6.52
CA LEU A 291 -23.21 -10.30 -6.64
C LEU A 291 -23.69 -9.80 -5.27
N GLN A 292 -23.94 -10.71 -4.33
CA GLN A 292 -24.36 -10.35 -2.97
C GLN A 292 -23.22 -9.64 -2.22
N THR A 293 -21.99 -10.11 -2.36
CA THR A 293 -20.83 -9.51 -1.73
C THR A 293 -20.58 -8.09 -2.27
N MET A 294 -20.61 -7.90 -3.60
CA MET A 294 -20.45 -6.59 -4.23
C MET A 294 -21.52 -5.62 -3.73
N LYS A 295 -22.78 -6.04 -3.69
CA LYS A 295 -23.87 -5.21 -3.15
C LYS A 295 -23.68 -4.87 -1.68
N ALA A 296 -23.17 -5.78 -0.86
CA ALA A 296 -22.85 -5.48 0.54
C ALA A 296 -21.80 -4.37 0.64
N PHE A 297 -20.74 -4.40 -0.19
CA PHE A 297 -19.76 -3.32 -0.25
C PHE A 297 -20.37 -2.00 -0.71
N PHE A 298 -21.25 -2.01 -1.71
CA PHE A 298 -21.93 -0.79 -2.17
C PHE A 298 -22.82 -0.21 -1.06
N CYS A 299 -23.55 -1.05 -0.34
CA CYS A 299 -24.46 -0.60 0.71
C CYS A 299 -23.73 -0.04 1.94
N PHE A 300 -22.61 -0.64 2.35
CA PHE A 300 -21.94 -0.29 3.60
C PHE A 300 -20.82 0.75 3.44
N TYR A 301 -20.14 0.73 2.31
CA TYR A 301 -18.96 1.57 2.09
C TYR A 301 -19.10 2.55 0.94
N ASN A 302 -20.02 2.27 -0.02
CA ASN A 302 -20.16 3.05 -1.23
C ASN A 302 -18.78 3.43 -1.81
N PRO A 303 -17.92 2.43 -2.17
CA PRO A 303 -16.56 2.70 -2.58
C PRO A 303 -16.51 3.49 -3.89
N ASP A 304 -15.44 4.24 -4.12
CA ASP A 304 -15.18 4.88 -5.41
C ASP A 304 -14.80 3.85 -6.47
N ARG A 305 -14.08 2.80 -6.04
CA ARG A 305 -13.66 1.68 -6.88
C ARG A 305 -13.80 0.35 -6.19
N LEU A 306 -14.13 -0.68 -6.97
CA LEU A 306 -14.09 -2.07 -6.54
C LEU A 306 -13.21 -2.87 -7.50
N VAL A 307 -12.17 -3.52 -6.96
CA VAL A 307 -11.30 -4.42 -7.72
C VAL A 307 -11.58 -5.87 -7.35
N LEU A 308 -11.83 -6.71 -8.36
CA LEU A 308 -12.00 -8.16 -8.20
C LEU A 308 -10.72 -8.87 -8.67
N TYR A 309 -10.05 -9.53 -7.75
CA TYR A 309 -8.91 -10.39 -8.04
C TYR A 309 -9.39 -11.83 -8.16
N SER A 310 -9.31 -12.42 -9.34
CA SER A 310 -9.79 -13.79 -9.55
C SER A 310 -9.19 -14.45 -10.78
N GLU A 311 -8.81 -15.71 -10.64
CA GLU A 311 -8.41 -16.58 -11.73
C GLU A 311 -9.58 -17.43 -12.28
N ILE A 312 -10.71 -17.46 -11.55
CA ILE A 312 -11.90 -18.26 -11.90
C ILE A 312 -13.05 -17.42 -12.46
N VAL A 313 -12.99 -16.10 -12.32
CA VAL A 313 -13.95 -15.17 -12.93
C VAL A 313 -13.33 -14.63 -14.21
N ASP A 314 -13.93 -14.94 -15.34
CA ASP A 314 -13.55 -14.38 -16.63
C ASP A 314 -14.23 -13.02 -16.89
N GLU A 315 -13.77 -12.30 -17.90
CA GLU A 315 -14.33 -10.99 -18.28
C GLU A 315 -15.83 -11.07 -18.61
N SER A 316 -16.31 -12.19 -19.15
CA SER A 316 -17.73 -12.38 -19.50
C SER A 316 -18.60 -12.44 -18.24
N LEU A 317 -18.17 -13.20 -17.22
CA LEU A 317 -18.86 -13.27 -15.94
C LEU A 317 -18.78 -11.93 -15.21
N PHE A 318 -17.63 -11.29 -15.22
CA PHE A 318 -17.46 -9.97 -14.62
C PHE A 318 -18.38 -8.92 -15.23
N TRP A 319 -18.41 -8.81 -16.55
CA TRP A 319 -19.35 -7.93 -17.27
C TRP A 319 -20.82 -8.23 -16.92
N LYS A 320 -21.18 -9.53 -16.82
CA LYS A 320 -22.54 -9.92 -16.38
C LYS A 320 -22.86 -9.41 -14.98
N LEU A 321 -21.91 -9.50 -14.04
CA LEU A 321 -22.08 -9.00 -12.68
C LEU A 321 -22.27 -7.48 -12.65
N GLU A 322 -21.52 -6.72 -13.46
CA GLU A 322 -21.73 -5.28 -13.65
C GLU A 322 -23.14 -4.96 -14.10
N GLN A 323 -23.62 -5.63 -15.17
CA GLN A 323 -24.96 -5.43 -15.69
C GLN A 323 -26.05 -5.78 -14.66
N MET A 324 -25.83 -6.82 -13.85
CA MET A 324 -26.77 -7.19 -12.79
C MET A 324 -26.81 -6.16 -11.65
N CYS A 325 -25.73 -5.44 -11.41
CA CYS A 325 -25.71 -4.29 -10.51
C CYS A 325 -26.44 -3.09 -11.14
N GLU A 326 -26.15 -2.74 -12.38
CA GLU A 326 -26.76 -1.62 -13.12
C GLU A 326 -28.29 -1.76 -13.24
N ASN A 327 -28.81 -2.98 -13.38
CA ASN A 327 -30.24 -3.22 -13.46
C ASN A 327 -31.05 -2.89 -12.16
N ARG A 328 -30.37 -2.69 -11.02
CA ARG A 328 -31.00 -2.48 -9.71
C ARG A 328 -30.55 -1.24 -8.98
N ILE A 329 -29.48 -0.61 -9.43
CA ILE A 329 -28.84 0.57 -8.83
C ILE A 329 -28.62 1.58 -9.94
N GLU A 330 -28.91 2.85 -9.68
CA GLU A 330 -28.61 3.90 -10.65
C GLU A 330 -27.11 3.89 -10.98
N LYS A 331 -26.77 3.98 -12.26
CA LYS A 331 -25.38 3.88 -12.74
C LYS A 331 -24.41 4.83 -12.04
N LEU A 332 -24.86 6.02 -11.66
CA LEU A 332 -24.07 7.03 -10.93
C LEU A 332 -23.71 6.61 -9.50
N LEU A 333 -24.37 5.58 -8.94
CA LEU A 333 -24.14 5.06 -7.60
C LEU A 333 -23.31 3.78 -7.58
N ILE A 334 -22.96 3.26 -8.74
CA ILE A 334 -22.11 2.08 -8.89
C ILE A 334 -20.66 2.54 -8.94
N PRO A 335 -19.75 1.95 -8.13
CA PRO A 335 -18.33 2.27 -8.20
C PRO A 335 -17.74 1.91 -9.56
N GLU A 336 -16.62 2.51 -9.92
CA GLU A 336 -15.80 1.99 -11.00
C GLU A 336 -15.32 0.58 -10.62
N MET A 337 -15.51 -0.38 -11.53
CA MET A 337 -15.16 -1.78 -11.27
C MET A 337 -14.04 -2.24 -12.20
N GLU A 338 -13.11 -3.01 -11.66
CA GLU A 338 -11.98 -3.58 -12.39
C GLU A 338 -11.80 -5.05 -12.01
N ILE A 339 -11.43 -5.89 -12.98
CA ILE A 339 -11.02 -7.28 -12.75
C ILE A 339 -9.53 -7.44 -13.02
N LYS A 340 -8.85 -8.10 -12.11
CA LYS A 340 -7.45 -8.53 -12.24
C LYS A 340 -7.36 -10.05 -12.04
N LYS A 341 -6.46 -10.68 -12.78
CA LYS A 341 -6.27 -12.14 -12.73
C LYS A 341 -5.81 -12.62 -11.35
N ASP A 342 -4.93 -11.87 -10.70
CA ASP A 342 -4.40 -12.16 -9.37
C ASP A 342 -4.08 -10.85 -8.62
N LEU A 343 -3.78 -10.97 -7.34
CA LEU A 343 -3.49 -9.83 -6.47
C LEU A 343 -1.99 -9.52 -6.35
N LYS A 344 -1.12 -10.29 -6.98
CA LYS A 344 0.32 -10.32 -6.69
C LYS A 344 1.00 -8.96 -6.82
N GLU A 345 0.81 -8.27 -7.93
CA GLU A 345 1.45 -6.97 -8.19
C GLU A 345 1.04 -5.92 -7.16
N ASP A 346 -0.25 -5.82 -6.88
CA ASP A 346 -0.79 -4.88 -5.91
C ASP A 346 -0.39 -5.27 -4.48
N PHE A 347 -0.32 -6.57 -4.18
CA PHE A 347 0.14 -7.10 -2.90
C PHE A 347 1.61 -6.75 -2.61
N GLU A 348 2.51 -7.00 -3.57
CA GLU A 348 3.92 -6.61 -3.46
C GLU A 348 4.06 -5.09 -3.24
N ALA A 349 3.38 -4.29 -4.08
CA ALA A 349 3.38 -2.83 -3.95
C ALA A 349 2.85 -2.37 -2.59
N GLY A 350 1.77 -2.99 -2.10
CA GLY A 350 1.19 -2.69 -0.80
C GLY A 350 2.12 -2.98 0.36
N MET A 351 2.74 -4.16 0.38
CA MET A 351 3.69 -4.55 1.42
C MET A 351 4.89 -3.60 1.48
N ILE A 352 5.45 -3.23 0.33
CA ILE A 352 6.54 -2.24 0.26
C ILE A 352 6.10 -0.90 0.87
N GLN A 353 4.93 -0.39 0.47
CA GLN A 353 4.44 0.90 0.99
C GLN A 353 4.11 0.84 2.49
N ILE A 354 3.56 -0.26 3.00
CA ILE A 354 3.30 -0.48 4.42
C ILE A 354 4.61 -0.44 5.21
N ALA A 355 5.63 -1.18 4.77
CA ALA A 355 6.93 -1.20 5.43
C ALA A 355 7.62 0.17 5.42
N LEU A 356 7.61 0.86 4.28
CA LEU A 356 8.24 2.17 4.14
C LEU A 356 7.57 3.26 4.98
N ARG A 357 6.25 3.19 5.20
CA ARG A 357 5.54 4.12 6.10
C ARG A 357 6.03 4.05 7.55
N GLU A 358 6.57 2.90 7.97
CA GLU A 358 7.02 2.67 9.34
C GLU A 358 8.47 3.09 9.60
N ILE A 359 9.29 3.19 8.55
CA ILE A 359 10.70 3.59 8.65
C ILE A 359 10.97 5.04 8.20
N LEU A 360 9.97 5.68 7.61
CA LEU A 360 9.97 7.09 7.23
C LEU A 360 9.34 7.94 8.32
#